data_9a53b9cd5aaa526e1a3b75f2a2826b51
#
_entry.id   9a53b9cd5aaa526e1a3b75f2a2826b51
#
_cell.length_a   1.000
_cell.length_b   1.000
_cell.length_c   1.000
_cell.angle_alpha   90.00
_cell.angle_beta   90.00
_cell.angle_gamma   90.00
#
_symmetry.space_group_name_H-M   'P 1'
#
loop_
_entity.id
_entity.type
_entity.pdbx_description
1 polymer ?
#
loop_
_entity_poly.entity_id
_entity_poly.type
_entity_poly.pdbx_seq_one_letter_code
_entity_poly.pdbx_strand_id
1 'polypeptide(L)'
;MARKTKASKQKKSITPSASPVDKYLDLIEHHIFQGNYAEAVTLCERLLNYLPRYAPQRVDVLAQLGTAQAMLQNFPQSYEAFTEALALEPKNAELWYNRSIASRFVSRFGQALQDIERAIELKTRSELAEKFEQELQFGRKMAEESRKLRGPDFTLDQLVEQEDLFQQGLTLMEAERWQEAGQAFQASIAMGDCLPQPWGNLGICLMIQERYDEAEAALKRAIEIDPQYTLAKNNLAALSESRRTGPPAMVALNEPYKHSKLKQSITFIKE
;
A
#
# COMPACT_ATOMS: atom_id res chain seq x y z
N MET A 1 -10.92 -55.14 -58.22
CA MET A 1 -11.51 -53.90 -57.61
C MET A 1 -10.68 -53.49 -56.37
N ALA A 2 -9.80 -52.51 -56.52
CA ALA A 2 -8.94 -52.09 -55.45
C ALA A 2 -9.46 -50.73 -54.85
N ARG A 3 -9.88 -50.78 -53.59
CA ARG A 3 -10.32 -49.61 -52.87
C ARG A 3 -9.09 -48.80 -52.40
N LYS A 4 -8.93 -47.59 -52.91
CA LYS A 4 -7.96 -46.58 -52.41
C LYS A 4 -8.48 -45.94 -51.13
N THR A 5 -7.85 -46.21 -50.00
CA THR A 5 -8.04 -45.49 -48.75
C THR A 5 -7.37 -44.11 -48.83
N LYS A 6 -8.20 -43.06 -48.75
CA LYS A 6 -7.69 -41.66 -48.62
C LYS A 6 -7.19 -41.46 -47.19
N ALA A 7 -5.89 -41.21 -47.04
CA ALA A 7 -5.32 -40.74 -45.80
C ALA A 7 -5.77 -39.29 -45.54
N SER A 8 -6.52 -39.09 -44.47
CA SER A 8 -6.88 -37.77 -43.93
C SER A 8 -5.61 -37.13 -43.32
N LYS A 9 -5.15 -36.05 -43.92
CA LYS A 9 -4.11 -35.18 -43.30
C LYS A 9 -4.76 -34.45 -42.11
N GLN A 10 -4.46 -34.89 -40.89
CA GLN A 10 -4.70 -34.08 -39.67
C GLN A 10 -3.92 -32.77 -39.80
N LYS A 11 -4.66 -31.65 -39.86
CA LYS A 11 -4.09 -30.31 -39.66
C LYS A 11 -3.58 -30.26 -38.21
N LYS A 12 -2.27 -30.23 -38.03
CA LYS A 12 -1.67 -29.81 -36.75
C LYS A 12 -2.19 -28.41 -36.46
N SER A 13 -2.93 -28.25 -35.39
CA SER A 13 -3.25 -26.95 -34.81
C SER A 13 -1.93 -26.30 -34.40
N ILE A 14 -1.55 -25.24 -35.09
CA ILE A 14 -0.44 -24.39 -34.70
C ILE A 14 -0.95 -23.63 -33.48
N THR A 15 -0.57 -24.01 -32.27
CA THR A 15 -0.69 -23.14 -31.09
C THR A 15 0.07 -21.87 -31.39
N PRO A 16 -0.54 -20.68 -31.22
CA PRO A 16 0.17 -19.42 -31.39
C PRO A 16 1.41 -19.43 -30.46
N SER A 17 2.59 -19.14 -31.01
CA SER A 17 3.77 -18.94 -30.16
C SER A 17 3.48 -17.81 -29.17
N ALA A 18 3.74 -18.03 -27.89
CA ALA A 18 3.59 -17.01 -26.85
C ALA A 18 4.24 -15.70 -27.28
N SER A 19 3.54 -14.59 -27.07
CA SER A 19 4.06 -13.27 -27.41
C SER A 19 5.35 -12.98 -26.61
N PRO A 20 6.20 -12.04 -27.04
CA PRO A 20 7.34 -11.63 -26.22
C PRO A 20 6.93 -11.17 -24.82
N VAL A 21 5.76 -10.54 -24.69
CA VAL A 21 5.19 -10.08 -23.40
C VAL A 21 4.84 -11.27 -22.52
N ASP A 22 4.18 -12.31 -23.07
CA ASP A 22 3.81 -13.51 -22.31
C ASP A 22 5.06 -14.21 -21.73
N LYS A 23 6.14 -14.28 -22.53
CA LYS A 23 7.40 -14.86 -22.05
C LYS A 23 8.03 -14.04 -20.90
N TYR A 24 7.85 -12.72 -20.92
CA TYR A 24 8.31 -11.87 -19.83
C TYR A 24 7.45 -12.08 -18.58
N LEU A 25 6.15 -12.21 -18.71
CA LEU A 25 5.23 -12.52 -17.61
C LEU A 25 5.57 -13.88 -16.98
N ASP A 26 5.78 -14.92 -17.79
CA ASP A 26 6.23 -16.25 -17.32
C ASP A 26 7.56 -16.16 -16.54
N LEU A 27 8.50 -15.30 -17.01
CA LEU A 27 9.79 -15.11 -16.35
C LEU A 27 9.62 -14.40 -15.00
N ILE A 28 8.78 -13.37 -14.93
CA ILE A 28 8.47 -12.66 -13.68
C ILE A 28 7.84 -13.63 -12.67
N GLU A 29 6.85 -14.41 -13.11
CA GLU A 29 6.19 -15.41 -12.27
C GLU A 29 7.20 -16.46 -11.75
N HIS A 30 8.11 -16.92 -12.62
CA HIS A 30 9.18 -17.83 -12.22
C HIS A 30 10.08 -17.21 -11.12
N HIS A 31 10.49 -15.94 -11.25
CA HIS A 31 11.27 -15.26 -10.22
C HIS A 31 10.51 -15.13 -8.89
N ILE A 32 9.21 -14.79 -8.94
CA ILE A 32 8.36 -14.75 -7.74
C ILE A 32 8.28 -16.12 -7.07
N PHE A 33 8.11 -17.20 -7.87
CA PHE A 33 8.05 -18.56 -7.35
C PHE A 33 9.37 -19.00 -6.67
N GLN A 34 10.51 -18.57 -7.23
CA GLN A 34 11.85 -18.85 -6.67
C GLN A 34 12.19 -17.95 -5.47
N GLY A 35 11.35 -16.97 -5.11
CA GLY A 35 11.65 -16.00 -4.06
C GLY A 35 12.59 -14.86 -4.47
N ASN A 36 12.91 -14.74 -5.76
CA ASN A 36 13.79 -13.71 -6.32
C ASN A 36 12.97 -12.42 -6.57
N TYR A 37 12.39 -11.85 -5.52
CA TYR A 37 11.43 -10.74 -5.63
C TYR A 37 12.03 -9.46 -6.18
N ALA A 38 13.29 -9.15 -5.89
CA ALA A 38 13.96 -7.94 -6.40
C ALA A 38 14.13 -8.00 -7.94
N GLU A 39 14.49 -9.17 -8.47
CA GLU A 39 14.55 -9.41 -9.91
C GLU A 39 13.18 -9.32 -10.55
N ALA A 40 12.14 -9.87 -9.90
CA ALA A 40 10.76 -9.75 -10.36
C ALA A 40 10.32 -8.29 -10.45
N VAL A 41 10.60 -7.47 -9.43
CA VAL A 41 10.33 -6.02 -9.44
C VAL A 41 11.01 -5.35 -10.62
N THR A 42 12.31 -5.59 -10.81
CA THR A 42 13.09 -5.01 -11.92
C THR A 42 12.49 -5.37 -13.28
N LEU A 43 12.06 -6.62 -13.45
CA LEU A 43 11.45 -7.07 -14.71
C LEU A 43 10.06 -6.43 -14.92
N CYS A 44 9.23 -6.34 -13.87
CA CYS A 44 7.95 -5.66 -13.92
C CYS A 44 8.10 -4.20 -14.35
N GLU A 45 9.01 -3.45 -13.72
CA GLU A 45 9.26 -2.04 -14.04
C GLU A 45 9.71 -1.85 -15.49
N ARG A 46 10.63 -2.70 -15.97
CA ARG A 46 11.06 -2.69 -17.37
C ARG A 46 9.89 -2.96 -18.33
N LEU A 47 9.06 -3.93 -18.02
CA LEU A 47 7.92 -4.29 -18.86
C LEU A 47 6.85 -3.18 -18.84
N LEU A 48 6.59 -2.56 -17.69
CA LEU A 48 5.68 -1.42 -17.56
C LEU A 48 6.16 -0.20 -18.36
N ASN A 49 7.47 0.03 -18.44
CA ASN A 49 8.06 1.09 -19.25
C ASN A 49 7.95 0.81 -20.76
N TYR A 50 7.93 -0.47 -21.16
CA TYR A 50 7.78 -0.88 -22.54
C TYR A 50 6.33 -0.89 -23.01
N LEU A 51 5.39 -1.28 -22.13
CA LEU A 51 3.98 -1.43 -22.47
C LEU A 51 3.28 -0.08 -22.59
N PRO A 52 2.43 0.12 -23.60
CA PRO A 52 1.56 1.27 -23.68
C PRO A 52 0.69 1.42 -22.41
N ARG A 53 0.39 2.66 -22.04
CA ARG A 53 -0.32 2.96 -20.77
C ARG A 53 -1.66 2.21 -20.59
N TYR A 54 -2.34 1.89 -21.70
CA TYR A 54 -3.64 1.20 -21.69
C TYR A 54 -3.55 -0.26 -22.18
N ALA A 55 -2.35 -0.83 -22.25
CA ALA A 55 -2.19 -2.24 -22.64
C ALA A 55 -2.84 -3.15 -21.60
N PRO A 56 -3.71 -4.12 -22.00
CA PRO A 56 -4.38 -5.04 -21.06
C PRO A 56 -3.38 -5.79 -20.17
N GLN A 57 -2.24 -6.18 -20.73
CA GLN A 57 -1.17 -6.91 -20.01
C GLN A 57 -0.58 -6.13 -18.82
N ARG A 58 -0.80 -4.81 -18.74
CA ARG A 58 -0.35 -4.03 -17.59
C ARG A 58 -0.99 -4.49 -16.28
N VAL A 59 -2.22 -5.01 -16.32
CA VAL A 59 -2.91 -5.52 -15.12
C VAL A 59 -2.10 -6.63 -14.49
N ASP A 60 -1.71 -7.65 -15.29
CA ASP A 60 -0.95 -8.80 -14.82
C ASP A 60 0.43 -8.39 -14.29
N VAL A 61 1.11 -7.48 -15.01
CA VAL A 61 2.42 -6.97 -14.58
C VAL A 61 2.31 -6.20 -13.27
N LEU A 62 1.30 -5.35 -13.10
CA LEU A 62 1.06 -4.57 -11.88
C LEU A 62 0.67 -5.47 -10.71
N ALA A 63 -0.12 -6.53 -10.95
CA ALA A 63 -0.47 -7.52 -9.94
C ALA A 63 0.78 -8.27 -9.43
N GLN A 64 1.65 -8.69 -10.36
CA GLN A 64 2.90 -9.35 -10.01
C GLN A 64 3.89 -8.38 -9.31
N LEU A 65 3.95 -7.11 -9.74
CA LEU A 65 4.73 -6.07 -9.08
C LEU A 65 4.26 -5.86 -7.64
N GLY A 66 2.95 -5.69 -7.44
CA GLY A 66 2.36 -5.54 -6.10
C GLY A 66 2.68 -6.71 -5.19
N THR A 67 2.59 -7.94 -5.73
CA THR A 67 2.93 -9.17 -4.99
C THR A 67 4.42 -9.20 -4.63
N ALA A 68 5.32 -8.92 -5.58
CA ALA A 68 6.77 -8.93 -5.35
C ALA A 68 7.18 -7.85 -4.33
N GLN A 69 6.62 -6.64 -4.43
CA GLN A 69 6.85 -5.56 -3.47
C GLN A 69 6.38 -5.93 -2.07
N ALA A 70 5.20 -6.56 -1.93
CA ALA A 70 4.71 -7.04 -0.64
C ALA A 70 5.62 -8.10 -0.02
N MET A 71 6.15 -9.02 -0.82
CA MET A 71 7.10 -10.04 -0.36
C MET A 71 8.45 -9.45 0.07
N LEU A 72 8.83 -8.30 -0.47
CA LEU A 72 9.96 -7.48 0.00
C LEU A 72 9.62 -6.59 1.19
N GLN A 73 8.39 -6.63 1.69
CA GLN A 73 7.84 -5.77 2.74
C GLN A 73 7.75 -4.27 2.34
N ASN A 74 7.82 -3.97 1.06
CA ASN A 74 7.61 -2.63 0.50
C ASN A 74 6.11 -2.39 0.30
N PHE A 75 5.36 -2.34 1.41
CA PHE A 75 3.90 -2.28 1.37
C PHE A 75 3.32 -1.01 0.75
N PRO A 76 3.92 0.18 0.88
CA PRO A 76 3.46 1.37 0.15
C PRO A 76 3.49 1.14 -1.37
N GLN A 77 4.59 0.65 -1.92
CA GLN A 77 4.74 0.36 -3.35
C GLN A 77 3.82 -0.78 -3.81
N SER A 78 3.59 -1.77 -2.95
CA SER A 78 2.61 -2.84 -3.19
C SER A 78 1.18 -2.27 -3.31
N TYR A 79 0.78 -1.40 -2.38
CA TYR A 79 -0.51 -0.73 -2.41
C TYR A 79 -0.71 0.10 -3.70
N GLU A 80 0.29 0.86 -4.10
CA GLU A 80 0.27 1.65 -5.33
C GLU A 80 0.11 0.76 -6.57
N ALA A 81 0.89 -0.31 -6.68
CA ALA A 81 0.82 -1.22 -7.81
C ALA A 81 -0.59 -1.87 -7.94
N PHE A 82 -1.18 -2.34 -6.84
CA PHE A 82 -2.55 -2.86 -6.87
C PHE A 82 -3.59 -1.79 -7.16
N THR A 83 -3.36 -0.55 -6.73
CA THR A 83 -4.25 0.58 -7.02
C THR A 83 -4.25 0.91 -8.51
N GLU A 84 -3.07 0.92 -9.15
CA GLU A 84 -2.97 1.09 -10.60
C GLU A 84 -3.61 -0.09 -11.36
N ALA A 85 -3.41 -1.32 -10.90
CA ALA A 85 -4.05 -2.51 -11.51
C ALA A 85 -5.59 -2.40 -11.44
N LEU A 86 -6.13 -2.01 -10.29
CA LEU A 86 -7.58 -1.83 -10.08
C LEU A 86 -8.17 -0.67 -10.90
N ALA A 87 -7.38 0.36 -11.21
CA ALA A 87 -7.82 1.41 -12.13
C ALA A 87 -8.03 0.88 -13.56
N LEU A 88 -7.31 -0.16 -13.96
CA LEU A 88 -7.46 -0.83 -15.26
C LEU A 88 -8.54 -1.92 -15.21
N GLU A 89 -8.62 -2.69 -14.12
CA GLU A 89 -9.55 -3.80 -13.95
C GLU A 89 -10.31 -3.74 -12.62
N PRO A 90 -11.29 -2.84 -12.47
CA PRO A 90 -12.00 -2.60 -11.20
C PRO A 90 -12.93 -3.75 -10.77
N LYS A 91 -13.12 -4.77 -11.60
CA LYS A 91 -13.96 -5.95 -11.31
C LYS A 91 -13.16 -7.18 -10.89
N ASN A 92 -11.85 -7.08 -10.76
CA ASN A 92 -10.99 -8.17 -10.33
C ASN A 92 -10.98 -8.28 -8.79
N ALA A 93 -11.66 -9.30 -8.27
CA ALA A 93 -11.80 -9.52 -6.83
C ALA A 93 -10.45 -9.83 -6.14
N GLU A 94 -9.54 -10.50 -6.84
CA GLU A 94 -8.22 -10.87 -6.30
C GLU A 94 -7.33 -9.65 -6.11
N LEU A 95 -7.41 -8.66 -7.01
CA LEU A 95 -6.71 -7.38 -6.86
C LEU A 95 -7.24 -6.60 -5.64
N TRP A 96 -8.56 -6.57 -5.42
CA TRP A 96 -9.15 -5.95 -4.24
C TRP A 96 -8.68 -6.64 -2.95
N TYR A 97 -8.68 -7.98 -2.92
CA TYR A 97 -8.16 -8.75 -1.80
C TYR A 97 -6.67 -8.45 -1.54
N ASN A 98 -5.83 -8.49 -2.57
CA ASN A 98 -4.40 -8.23 -2.42
C ASN A 98 -4.12 -6.79 -1.97
N ARG A 99 -4.90 -5.80 -2.46
CA ARG A 99 -4.79 -4.43 -1.97
C ARG A 99 -5.25 -4.30 -0.52
N SER A 100 -6.28 -5.03 -0.08
CA SER A 100 -6.70 -5.02 1.34
C SER A 100 -5.57 -5.45 2.26
N ILE A 101 -4.80 -6.47 1.87
CA ILE A 101 -3.64 -6.92 2.62
C ILE A 101 -2.56 -5.82 2.65
N ALA A 102 -2.22 -5.22 1.50
CA ALA A 102 -1.24 -4.13 1.46
C ALA A 102 -1.69 -2.93 2.31
N SER A 103 -2.98 -2.55 2.24
CA SER A 103 -3.58 -1.45 3.00
C SER A 103 -3.39 -1.60 4.50
N ARG A 104 -3.62 -2.80 5.06
CA ARG A 104 -3.46 -3.01 6.51
C ARG A 104 -2.01 -2.86 6.97
N PHE A 105 -1.02 -3.22 6.14
CA PHE A 105 0.40 -3.09 6.47
C PHE A 105 0.91 -1.64 6.41
N VAL A 106 0.20 -0.76 5.71
CA VAL A 106 0.43 0.68 5.73
C VAL A 106 -0.53 1.42 6.67
N SER A 107 -1.18 0.67 7.59
CA SER A 107 -2.11 1.21 8.60
C SER A 107 -3.34 1.92 8.02
N ARG A 108 -3.79 1.51 6.83
CA ARG A 108 -5.04 1.94 6.19
C ARG A 108 -6.13 0.91 6.50
N PHE A 109 -6.59 0.86 7.75
CA PHE A 109 -7.53 -0.18 8.20
C PHE A 109 -8.94 0.02 7.66
N GLY A 110 -9.38 1.27 7.49
CA GLY A 110 -10.64 1.59 6.85
C GLY A 110 -10.65 1.18 5.39
N GLN A 111 -9.61 1.53 4.65
CA GLN A 111 -9.44 1.13 3.25
C GLN A 111 -9.35 -0.40 3.11
N ALA A 112 -8.61 -1.07 3.99
CA ALA A 112 -8.49 -2.53 3.97
C ALA A 112 -9.86 -3.21 4.12
N LEU A 113 -10.73 -2.70 5.01
CA LEU A 113 -12.08 -3.21 5.17
C LEU A 113 -12.93 -2.97 3.92
N GLN A 114 -12.92 -1.76 3.35
CA GLN A 114 -13.67 -1.48 2.12
C GLN A 114 -13.20 -2.36 0.95
N ASP A 115 -11.90 -2.58 0.81
CA ASP A 115 -11.32 -3.40 -0.24
C ASP A 115 -11.77 -4.86 -0.13
N ILE A 116 -11.72 -5.47 1.05
CA ILE A 116 -12.15 -6.87 1.21
C ILE A 116 -13.66 -7.03 1.07
N GLU A 117 -14.48 -6.07 1.52
CA GLU A 117 -15.92 -6.09 1.28
C GLU A 117 -16.21 -6.03 -0.23
N ARG A 118 -15.48 -5.19 -0.96
CA ARG A 118 -15.60 -5.11 -2.43
C ARG A 118 -15.16 -6.40 -3.13
N ALA A 119 -14.08 -7.04 -2.67
CA ALA A 119 -13.66 -8.34 -3.19
C ALA A 119 -14.76 -9.40 -3.05
N ILE A 120 -15.42 -9.46 -1.89
CA ILE A 120 -16.53 -10.40 -1.63
C ILE A 120 -17.74 -10.12 -2.50
N GLU A 121 -18.13 -8.85 -2.69
CA GLU A 121 -19.24 -8.45 -3.56
C GLU A 121 -19.06 -8.92 -5.01
N LEU A 122 -17.83 -8.94 -5.49
CA LEU A 122 -17.48 -9.34 -6.86
C LEU A 122 -17.57 -10.85 -7.11
N LYS A 123 -17.97 -11.64 -6.10
CA LYS A 123 -18.21 -13.08 -6.18
C LYS A 123 -17.01 -13.86 -6.73
N THR A 124 -16.07 -14.10 -5.88
CA THR A 124 -14.87 -14.88 -6.18
C THR A 124 -15.13 -16.37 -6.32
N ARG A 125 -14.14 -17.07 -6.87
CA ARG A 125 -14.07 -18.55 -6.86
C ARG A 125 -14.28 -19.09 -5.44
N SER A 126 -15.02 -20.17 -5.30
CA SER A 126 -15.32 -20.80 -4.00
C SER A 126 -14.06 -21.16 -3.19
N GLU A 127 -12.96 -21.44 -3.88
CA GLU A 127 -11.65 -21.79 -3.28
C GLU A 127 -11.02 -20.65 -2.47
N LEU A 128 -11.37 -19.40 -2.75
CA LEU A 128 -10.85 -18.22 -2.08
C LEU A 128 -11.77 -17.71 -0.97
N ALA A 129 -12.98 -18.25 -0.85
CA ALA A 129 -14.00 -17.76 0.08
C ALA A 129 -13.52 -17.76 1.54
N GLU A 130 -12.80 -18.80 1.97
CA GLU A 130 -12.27 -18.88 3.33
C GLU A 130 -11.21 -17.79 3.60
N LYS A 131 -10.31 -17.54 2.66
CA LYS A 131 -9.29 -16.48 2.78
C LYS A 131 -9.94 -15.09 2.87
N PHE A 132 -10.96 -14.85 2.06
CA PHE A 132 -11.69 -13.60 2.04
C PHE A 132 -12.43 -13.38 3.36
N GLU A 133 -13.07 -14.42 3.90
CA GLU A 133 -13.76 -14.34 5.18
C GLU A 133 -12.79 -14.05 6.34
N GLN A 134 -11.62 -14.71 6.35
CA GLN A 134 -10.60 -14.45 7.36
C GLN A 134 -10.10 -13.01 7.30
N GLU A 135 -9.84 -12.47 6.09
CA GLU A 135 -9.41 -11.09 5.91
C GLU A 135 -10.53 -10.10 6.28
N LEU A 136 -11.79 -10.40 5.97
CA LEU A 136 -12.94 -9.59 6.36
C LEU A 136 -13.07 -9.47 7.88
N GLN A 137 -12.95 -10.58 8.60
CA GLN A 137 -13.03 -10.57 10.07
C GLN A 137 -11.89 -9.77 10.68
N PHE A 138 -10.67 -9.92 10.12
CA PHE A 138 -9.52 -9.12 10.54
C PHE A 138 -9.75 -7.63 10.25
N GLY A 139 -10.15 -7.27 9.03
CA GLY A 139 -10.40 -5.89 8.60
C GLY A 139 -11.47 -5.21 9.47
N ARG A 140 -12.59 -5.90 9.73
CA ARG A 140 -13.66 -5.40 10.62
C ARG A 140 -13.13 -5.09 12.03
N LYS A 141 -12.38 -6.02 12.61
CA LYS A 141 -11.80 -5.83 13.94
C LYS A 141 -10.87 -4.62 13.97
N MET A 142 -9.95 -4.50 13.02
CA MET A 142 -8.96 -3.42 12.99
C MET A 142 -9.61 -2.05 12.73
N ALA A 143 -10.55 -1.99 11.79
CA ALA A 143 -11.29 -0.76 11.50
C ALA A 143 -12.15 -0.32 12.70
N GLU A 144 -12.78 -1.26 13.39
CA GLU A 144 -13.56 -0.98 14.59
C GLU A 144 -12.68 -0.46 15.74
N GLU A 145 -11.54 -1.12 16.02
CA GLU A 145 -10.57 -0.65 17.02
C GLU A 145 -10.04 0.74 16.69
N SER A 146 -9.70 0.99 15.41
CA SER A 146 -9.26 2.30 14.93
C SER A 146 -10.34 3.39 15.11
N ARG A 147 -11.60 3.07 14.83
CA ARG A 147 -12.72 4.00 15.01
C ARG A 147 -12.98 4.32 16.48
N LYS A 148 -12.93 3.31 17.35
CA LYS A 148 -13.13 3.49 18.81
C LYS A 148 -12.13 4.47 19.42
N LEU A 149 -10.90 4.52 18.92
CA LEU A 149 -9.90 5.50 19.36
C LEU A 149 -10.31 6.95 19.06
N ARG A 150 -11.14 7.17 18.05
CA ARG A 150 -11.59 8.49 17.58
C ARG A 150 -12.92 8.92 18.16
N GLY A 151 -13.65 7.99 18.74
CA GLY A 151 -14.95 8.22 19.37
C GLY A 151 -16.08 7.39 18.75
N PRO A 152 -17.23 7.29 19.46
CA PRO A 152 -18.30 6.37 19.08
C PRO A 152 -18.98 6.73 17.75
N ASP A 153 -18.98 8.00 17.37
CA ASP A 153 -19.67 8.50 16.18
C ASP A 153 -18.76 8.56 14.94
N PHE A 154 -17.50 8.15 15.07
CA PHE A 154 -16.54 8.18 13.95
C PHE A 154 -16.89 7.09 12.94
N THR A 155 -17.22 7.50 11.71
CA THR A 155 -17.67 6.58 10.65
C THR A 155 -16.50 5.87 9.95
N LEU A 156 -16.80 4.83 9.16
CA LEU A 156 -15.79 4.16 8.33
C LEU A 156 -15.26 5.10 7.24
N ASP A 157 -16.12 5.90 6.62
CA ASP A 157 -15.70 6.84 5.56
C ASP A 157 -14.79 7.93 6.13
N GLN A 158 -15.08 8.43 7.34
CA GLN A 158 -14.17 9.36 8.02
C GLN A 158 -12.83 8.72 8.37
N LEU A 159 -12.81 7.42 8.71
CA LEU A 159 -11.56 6.71 8.95
C LEU A 159 -10.72 6.63 7.67
N VAL A 160 -11.33 6.25 6.55
CA VAL A 160 -10.66 6.20 5.23
C VAL A 160 -10.13 7.57 4.84
N GLU A 161 -10.94 8.62 4.96
CA GLU A 161 -10.52 10.00 4.64
C GLU A 161 -9.34 10.47 5.51
N GLN A 162 -9.37 10.18 6.82
CA GLN A 162 -8.28 10.53 7.71
C GLN A 162 -6.98 9.77 7.36
N GLU A 163 -7.10 8.47 7.03
CA GLU A 163 -5.98 7.64 6.57
C GLU A 163 -5.40 8.17 5.26
N ASP A 164 -6.25 8.59 4.32
CA ASP A 164 -5.82 9.16 3.03
C ASP A 164 -5.06 10.48 3.22
N LEU A 165 -5.56 11.38 4.06
CA LEU A 165 -4.88 12.63 4.40
C LEU A 165 -3.52 12.38 5.04
N PHE A 166 -3.41 11.40 5.93
CA PHE A 166 -2.13 11.03 6.55
C PHE A 166 -1.15 10.51 5.51
N GLN A 167 -1.56 9.61 4.62
CA GLN A 167 -0.70 9.06 3.56
C GLN A 167 -0.31 10.13 2.53
N GLN A 168 -1.24 11.04 2.19
CA GLN A 168 -0.92 12.20 1.37
C GLN A 168 0.18 13.05 1.99
N GLY A 169 0.12 13.27 3.30
CA GLY A 169 1.17 13.96 4.03
C GLY A 169 2.53 13.29 3.92
N LEU A 170 2.58 11.94 4.04
CA LEU A 170 3.82 11.18 3.88
C LEU A 170 4.39 11.28 2.46
N THR A 171 3.56 11.11 1.44
CA THR A 171 3.96 11.26 0.03
C THR A 171 4.51 12.67 -0.27
N LEU A 172 3.87 13.70 0.30
CA LEU A 172 4.32 15.08 0.15
C LEU A 172 5.65 15.34 0.88
N MET A 173 5.89 14.69 2.03
CA MET A 173 7.19 14.74 2.72
C MET A 173 8.29 14.10 1.87
N GLU A 174 8.04 12.93 1.26
CA GLU A 174 8.98 12.26 0.36
C GLU A 174 9.32 13.12 -0.87
N ALA A 175 8.36 13.93 -1.33
CA ALA A 175 8.54 14.90 -2.42
C ALA A 175 9.13 16.24 -1.95
N GLU A 176 9.55 16.36 -0.68
CA GLU A 176 10.06 17.57 -0.04
C GLU A 176 9.08 18.77 -0.08
N ARG A 177 7.78 18.51 -0.26
CA ARG A 177 6.72 19.53 -0.28
C ARG A 177 6.21 19.79 1.13
N TRP A 178 7.09 20.28 1.99
CA TRP A 178 6.93 20.36 3.46
C TRP A 178 5.71 21.17 3.91
N GLN A 179 5.40 22.26 3.23
CA GLN A 179 4.23 23.09 3.56
C GLN A 179 2.93 22.34 3.30
N GLU A 180 2.81 21.69 2.17
CA GLU A 180 1.61 20.94 1.78
C GLU A 180 1.47 19.67 2.61
N ALA A 181 2.60 19.01 2.93
CA ALA A 181 2.62 17.88 3.86
C ALA A 181 2.07 18.29 5.24
N GLY A 182 2.53 19.43 5.77
CA GLY A 182 2.03 19.98 7.03
C GLY A 182 0.52 20.25 7.00
N GLN A 183 0.00 20.78 5.91
CA GLN A 183 -1.46 20.99 5.72
C GLN A 183 -2.25 19.66 5.72
N ALA A 184 -1.73 18.65 5.04
CA ALA A 184 -2.36 17.32 5.03
C ALA A 184 -2.40 16.69 6.44
N PHE A 185 -1.30 16.78 7.21
CA PHE A 185 -1.31 16.30 8.59
C PHE A 185 -2.25 17.11 9.49
N GLN A 186 -2.32 18.44 9.33
CA GLN A 186 -3.28 19.26 10.06
C GLN A 186 -4.74 18.88 9.74
N ALA A 187 -5.04 18.60 8.47
CA ALA A 187 -6.37 18.13 8.07
C ALA A 187 -6.69 16.76 8.71
N SER A 188 -5.73 15.82 8.70
CA SER A 188 -5.87 14.51 9.36
C SER A 188 -6.12 14.67 10.88
N ILE A 189 -5.38 15.56 11.55
CA ILE A 189 -5.55 15.87 12.98
C ILE A 189 -6.94 16.47 13.27
N ALA A 190 -7.43 17.35 12.42
CA ALA A 190 -8.73 17.99 12.58
C ALA A 190 -9.89 16.99 12.55
N MET A 191 -9.73 15.85 11.86
CA MET A 191 -10.72 14.77 11.86
C MET A 191 -10.69 13.93 13.15
N GLY A 192 -9.53 13.80 13.80
CA GLY A 192 -9.39 13.03 15.05
C GLY A 192 -7.99 13.18 15.64
N ASP A 193 -7.93 13.84 16.81
CA ASP A 193 -6.70 14.15 17.56
C ASP A 193 -6.35 13.03 18.56
N CYS A 194 -6.18 11.80 18.08
CA CYS A 194 -5.90 10.66 18.96
C CYS A 194 -4.63 9.88 18.62
N LEU A 195 -3.94 10.27 17.55
CA LEU A 195 -2.73 9.58 17.06
C LEU A 195 -1.49 10.48 17.18
N PRO A 196 -0.36 9.95 17.67
CA PRO A 196 0.86 10.74 17.81
C PRO A 196 1.56 11.00 16.47
N GLN A 197 1.39 10.12 15.47
CA GLN A 197 2.12 10.19 14.20
C GLN A 197 1.81 11.45 13.37
N PRO A 198 0.55 11.87 13.16
CA PRO A 198 0.27 13.11 12.45
C PRO A 198 0.90 14.32 13.11
N TRP A 199 0.88 14.39 14.44
CA TRP A 199 1.53 15.45 15.21
C TRP A 199 3.05 15.43 15.10
N GLY A 200 3.67 14.24 15.18
CA GLY A 200 5.11 14.08 15.01
C GLY A 200 5.59 14.53 13.63
N ASN A 201 4.87 14.11 12.57
CA ASN A 201 5.19 14.48 11.20
C ASN A 201 4.91 15.98 10.92
N LEU A 202 3.84 16.54 11.48
CA LEU A 202 3.60 17.98 11.45
C LEU A 202 4.75 18.74 12.08
N GLY A 203 5.25 18.27 13.24
CA GLY A 203 6.40 18.84 13.92
C GLY A 203 7.64 18.88 13.02
N ILE A 204 7.92 17.81 12.29
CA ILE A 204 9.02 17.75 11.31
C ILE A 204 8.82 18.78 10.20
N CYS A 205 7.62 18.80 9.59
CA CYS A 205 7.31 19.78 8.54
C CYS A 205 7.52 21.22 8.99
N LEU A 206 7.13 21.52 10.22
CA LEU A 206 7.29 22.85 10.82
C LEU A 206 8.76 23.19 11.14
N MET A 207 9.56 22.19 11.58
CA MET A 207 11.01 22.38 11.80
C MET A 207 11.73 22.76 10.50
N ILE A 208 11.41 22.07 9.39
CA ILE A 208 11.99 22.37 8.07
C ILE A 208 11.60 23.77 7.58
N GLN A 209 10.39 24.25 7.94
CA GLN A 209 9.91 25.60 7.64
C GLN A 209 10.41 26.65 8.64
N GLU A 210 11.30 26.31 9.57
CA GLU A 210 11.84 27.19 10.63
C GLU A 210 10.77 27.75 11.59
N ARG A 211 9.58 27.13 11.62
CA ARG A 211 8.46 27.46 12.52
C ARG A 211 8.62 26.73 13.85
N TYR A 212 9.71 27.02 14.54
CA TYR A 212 10.19 26.20 15.68
C TYR A 212 9.25 26.20 16.89
N ASP A 213 8.53 27.28 17.17
CA ASP A 213 7.60 27.31 18.31
C ASP A 213 6.39 26.41 18.07
N GLU A 214 5.90 26.42 16.84
CA GLU A 214 4.79 25.55 16.43
C GLU A 214 5.24 24.09 16.32
N ALA A 215 6.47 23.85 15.85
CA ALA A 215 7.08 22.52 15.84
C ALA A 215 7.17 21.93 17.25
N GLU A 216 7.62 22.75 18.22
CA GLU A 216 7.71 22.34 19.61
C GLU A 216 6.34 21.95 20.18
N ALA A 217 5.32 22.76 19.92
CA ALA A 217 3.96 22.47 20.36
C ALA A 217 3.42 21.15 19.75
N ALA A 218 3.63 20.93 18.44
CA ALA A 218 3.21 19.71 17.76
C ALA A 218 3.94 18.46 18.31
N LEU A 219 5.26 18.54 18.50
CA LEU A 219 6.05 17.42 19.04
C LEU A 219 5.67 17.10 20.49
N LYS A 220 5.41 18.11 21.32
CA LYS A 220 4.92 17.93 22.69
C LYS A 220 3.55 17.24 22.68
N ARG A 221 2.64 17.66 21.79
CA ARG A 221 1.33 17.03 21.66
C ARG A 221 1.45 15.55 21.26
N ALA A 222 2.34 15.21 20.32
CA ALA A 222 2.61 13.82 19.97
C ALA A 222 3.07 12.98 21.18
N ILE A 223 3.93 13.55 22.05
CA ILE A 223 4.44 12.89 23.26
C ILE A 223 3.35 12.78 24.34
N GLU A 224 2.44 13.76 24.45
CA GLU A 224 1.28 13.66 25.35
C GLU A 224 0.35 12.50 24.98
N ILE A 225 0.11 12.31 23.67
CA ILE A 225 -0.73 11.20 23.17
C ILE A 225 -0.03 9.85 23.41
N ASP A 226 1.27 9.76 23.05
CA ASP A 226 2.08 8.57 23.30
C ASP A 226 3.43 8.93 23.93
N PRO A 227 3.56 8.79 25.26
CA PRO A 227 4.82 9.04 25.97
C PRO A 227 5.98 8.14 25.54
N GLN A 228 5.77 7.11 24.76
CA GLN A 228 6.82 6.23 24.22
C GLN A 228 7.17 6.56 22.76
N TYR A 229 6.55 7.56 22.16
CA TYR A 229 6.80 7.91 20.76
C TYR A 229 8.19 8.53 20.57
N THR A 230 9.17 7.66 20.31
CA THR A 230 10.61 7.99 20.29
C THR A 230 10.95 9.05 19.23
N LEU A 231 10.29 9.01 18.07
CA LEU A 231 10.55 9.95 16.97
C LEU A 231 10.27 11.40 17.42
N ALA A 232 9.13 11.66 18.06
CA ALA A 232 8.79 12.99 18.54
C ALA A 232 9.76 13.46 19.64
N LYS A 233 10.18 12.54 20.54
CA LYS A 233 11.19 12.86 21.56
C LYS A 233 12.54 13.27 20.95
N ASN A 234 13.01 12.51 19.96
CA ASN A 234 14.27 12.79 19.28
C ASN A 234 14.22 14.14 18.55
N ASN A 235 13.13 14.41 17.85
CA ASN A 235 12.96 15.68 17.15
C ASN A 235 12.81 16.86 18.11
N LEU A 236 12.11 16.68 19.23
CA LEU A 236 12.02 17.71 20.27
C LEU A 236 13.40 18.00 20.91
N ALA A 237 14.21 16.99 21.13
CA ALA A 237 15.58 17.16 21.64
C ALA A 237 16.48 17.92 20.64
N ALA A 238 16.31 17.64 19.33
CA ALA A 238 17.07 18.30 18.26
C ALA A 238 16.63 19.76 18.02
N LEU A 239 15.46 20.17 18.52
CA LEU A 239 14.85 21.47 18.21
C LEU A 239 15.71 22.66 18.68
N SER A 240 16.38 22.55 19.83
CA SER A 240 17.26 23.60 20.35
C SER A 240 18.45 23.85 19.43
N GLU A 241 19.02 22.79 18.86
CA GLU A 241 20.10 22.89 17.87
C GLU A 241 19.58 23.49 16.56
N SER A 242 18.43 23.03 16.08
CA SER A 242 17.81 23.55 14.85
C SER A 242 17.49 25.04 14.93
N ARG A 243 17.08 25.55 16.11
CA ARG A 243 16.89 27.01 16.35
C ARG A 243 18.19 27.81 16.18
N ARG A 244 19.34 27.20 16.43
CA ARG A 244 20.65 27.86 16.37
C ARG A 244 21.33 27.75 15.01
N THR A 245 21.16 26.61 14.33
CA THR A 245 21.92 26.25 13.11
C THR A 245 21.07 26.18 11.86
N GLY A 246 19.74 26.30 11.98
CA GLY A 246 18.79 26.05 10.92
C GLY A 246 18.27 24.61 10.92
N PRO A 247 17.36 24.27 9.99
CA PRO A 247 16.73 22.95 9.93
C PRO A 247 17.77 21.85 9.72
N PRO A 248 17.54 20.63 10.28
CA PRO A 248 18.48 19.53 10.13
C PRO A 248 18.60 19.11 8.66
N ALA A 249 19.82 18.74 8.24
CA ALA A 249 20.12 18.34 6.86
C ALA A 249 19.44 16.99 6.46
N MET A 250 19.10 16.17 7.45
CA MET A 250 18.35 14.91 7.27
C MET A 250 17.31 14.79 8.38
N VAL A 251 16.07 14.59 7.97
CA VAL A 251 14.95 14.29 8.87
C VAL A 251 14.65 12.79 8.71
N ALA A 252 14.67 12.05 9.81
CA ALA A 252 14.22 10.67 9.79
C ALA A 252 12.73 10.66 9.46
N LEU A 253 12.37 10.09 8.31
CA LEU A 253 10.98 9.87 7.93
C LEU A 253 10.31 8.93 8.94
N ASN A 254 9.04 9.17 9.21
CA ASN A 254 8.29 8.37 10.15
C ASN A 254 8.10 6.95 9.59
N GLU A 255 8.56 5.95 10.32
CA GLU A 255 8.14 4.57 10.01
C GLU A 255 6.64 4.42 10.32
N PRO A 256 5.87 3.72 9.45
CA PRO A 256 4.49 3.39 9.75
C PRO A 256 4.37 2.76 11.14
N TYR A 257 3.33 3.09 11.89
CA TYR A 257 3.09 2.55 13.22
C TYR A 257 3.00 1.02 13.14
N LYS A 258 4.03 0.34 13.60
CA LYS A 258 4.01 -1.13 13.71
C LYS A 258 3.31 -1.47 15.02
N HIS A 259 2.09 -1.98 14.92
CA HIS A 259 1.47 -2.68 16.06
C HIS A 259 2.35 -3.87 16.44
N SER A 260 3.20 -3.70 17.44
CA SER A 260 4.22 -4.67 17.87
C SER A 260 3.65 -6.01 18.37
N LYS A 261 2.33 -6.15 18.45
CA LYS A 261 1.64 -7.33 18.99
C LYS A 261 0.93 -8.21 17.95
N LEU A 262 0.85 -7.78 16.69
CA LEU A 262 0.20 -8.57 15.65
C LEU A 262 1.26 -9.34 14.85
N LYS A 263 1.43 -10.65 15.16
CA LYS A 263 2.05 -11.58 14.22
C LYS A 263 1.11 -11.73 13.03
N GLN A 264 1.38 -10.98 11.96
CA GLN A 264 0.58 -11.04 10.74
C GLN A 264 1.19 -12.10 9.83
N SER A 265 0.39 -13.10 9.46
CA SER A 265 0.73 -14.00 8.35
C SER A 265 0.34 -13.32 7.04
N ILE A 266 1.28 -13.23 6.12
CA ILE A 266 1.03 -12.67 4.79
C ILE A 266 0.70 -13.84 3.86
N THR A 267 -0.48 -13.83 3.27
CA THR A 267 -0.85 -14.78 2.22
C THR A 267 -1.47 -13.98 1.07
N PHE A 268 -0.67 -13.67 0.05
CA PHE A 268 -1.18 -13.12 -1.20
C PHE A 268 -1.70 -14.25 -2.08
N ILE A 269 -2.75 -13.97 -2.84
CA ILE A 269 -3.23 -14.88 -3.87
C ILE A 269 -2.28 -14.75 -5.05
N LYS A 270 -1.70 -15.87 -5.43
CA LYS A 270 -0.97 -16.03 -6.70
C LYS A 270 -1.96 -16.62 -7.70
N GLU A 271 -2.20 -15.93 -8.81
CA GLU A 271 -2.94 -16.47 -9.95
C GLU A 271 -2.24 -17.64 -10.61
#